data_4bf6dc6ca24d811e8080e0a17036a5d6
#
_entry.id   4bf6dc6ca24d811e8080e0a17036a5d6
#
_cell.length_a   1.000
_cell.length_b   1.000
_cell.length_c   1.000
_cell.angle_alpha   90.00
_cell.angle_beta   90.00
_cell.angle_gamma   90.00
#
_symmetry.space_group_name_H-M   'P 1'
#
loop_
_entity.id
_entity.type
_entity.pdbx_description
1 polymer ?
#
loop_
_entity_poly.entity_id
_entity_poly.type
_entity_poly.pdbx_seq_one_letter_code
_entity_poly.pdbx_strand_id
1 'polypeptide(L)'
;MRTARVGSDPIDHLLALDPAGRGIAGFFRPGGAQAAARALTGAGSVLIVTGFIVAEGMPETDGPPGAAVLGRALRRMGARVRYTSDAAALPPLEGALRALGEPTDVFAYPEGADAAAEVLARERPTHLIAIERPGRCRSGDYLNMRGISVAEWNRPLDEMFLLAHRRRKQRSPAAPRTGHPRSELGWRAPLTIGIGDGGNEIGMGSVRTLLARESRMVARTASVVPVDHLVVAGVSNWGAYGIVAQLGRITGEPLLHTPAEELRLIDACMKAGAVDGITRRREPTVDTLSADTHAALVALLGLSWGDFSRRGERS
;
A
#
# COMPACT_ATOMS: atom_id res chain seq x y z
N MET A 1 2.82 24.96 15.53
CA MET A 1 2.82 23.74 14.68
C MET A 1 4.11 23.69 13.88
N ARG A 2 5.01 22.73 14.12
CA ARG A 2 6.14 22.49 13.20
C ARG A 2 5.61 21.64 12.05
N THR A 3 5.36 22.25 10.90
CA THR A 3 5.15 21.52 9.65
C THR A 3 6.36 20.64 9.42
N ALA A 4 6.15 19.32 9.27
CA ALA A 4 7.20 18.45 8.80
C ALA A 4 7.73 19.04 7.49
N ARG A 5 9.03 19.36 7.41
CA ARG A 5 9.63 19.80 6.15
C ARG A 5 9.49 18.62 5.19
N VAL A 6 8.68 18.78 4.15
CA VAL A 6 8.69 17.88 3.00
C VAL A 6 10.14 17.84 2.52
N GLY A 7 10.69 16.65 2.30
CA GLY A 7 12.07 16.52 1.84
C GLY A 7 12.30 17.26 0.52
N SER A 8 13.55 17.38 0.08
CA SER A 8 13.88 18.01 -1.21
C SER A 8 13.51 17.18 -2.44
N ASP A 9 12.99 15.95 -2.25
CA ASP A 9 12.60 15.07 -3.35
C ASP A 9 11.25 15.54 -3.94
N PRO A 10 11.17 15.84 -5.24
CA PRO A 10 9.91 16.22 -5.90
C PRO A 10 8.82 15.15 -5.78
N ILE A 11 9.17 13.87 -5.68
CA ILE A 11 8.19 12.80 -5.46
C ILE A 11 7.52 12.98 -4.08
N ASP A 12 8.29 13.26 -3.02
CA ASP A 12 7.72 13.50 -1.69
C ASP A 12 6.74 14.69 -1.70
N HIS A 13 7.03 15.76 -2.47
CA HIS A 13 6.13 16.90 -2.61
C HIS A 13 4.80 16.52 -3.26
N LEU A 14 4.85 15.68 -4.29
CA LEU A 14 3.63 15.18 -4.96
C LEU A 14 2.83 14.25 -4.04
N LEU A 15 3.50 13.36 -3.32
CA LEU A 15 2.84 12.46 -2.37
C LEU A 15 2.24 13.19 -1.16
N ALA A 16 2.83 14.32 -0.76
CA ALA A 16 2.36 15.14 0.36
C ALA A 16 1.17 16.04 0.01
N LEU A 17 0.68 16.07 -1.24
CA LEU A 17 -0.57 16.71 -1.59
C LEU A 17 -1.70 16.05 -0.80
N ASP A 18 -2.57 16.85 -0.18
CA ASP A 18 -3.66 16.38 0.69
C ASP A 18 -5.01 16.95 0.22
N PRO A 19 -5.48 16.56 -0.96
CA PRO A 19 -6.71 17.14 -1.53
C PRO A 19 -7.96 16.74 -0.74
N ALA A 20 -7.94 15.62 -0.05
CA ALA A 20 -9.04 15.16 0.81
C ALA A 20 -9.03 15.82 2.21
N GLY A 21 -8.00 16.61 2.54
CA GLY A 21 -7.90 17.31 3.83
C GLY A 21 -7.76 16.38 5.04
N ARG A 22 -7.10 15.23 4.86
CA ARG A 22 -6.90 14.22 5.92
C ARG A 22 -5.89 14.62 6.98
N GLY A 23 -5.15 15.71 6.77
CA GLY A 23 -4.11 16.19 7.68
C GLY A 23 -2.82 15.36 7.60
N ILE A 24 -2.52 14.75 6.45
CA ILE A 24 -1.37 13.86 6.29
C ILE A 24 -0.04 14.55 6.62
N ALA A 25 0.06 15.87 6.50
CA ALA A 25 1.25 16.65 6.86
C ALA A 25 1.72 16.38 8.30
N GLY A 26 0.80 16.04 9.22
CA GLY A 26 1.11 15.72 10.61
C GLY A 26 1.86 14.40 10.80
N PHE A 27 1.69 13.46 9.87
CA PHE A 27 2.28 12.12 9.95
C PHE A 27 2.99 11.67 8.67
N PHE A 28 3.10 12.52 7.66
CA PHE A 28 3.88 12.28 6.44
C PHE A 28 5.33 11.90 6.76
N ARG A 29 5.91 11.02 5.96
CA ARG A 29 7.28 10.53 6.12
C ARG A 29 8.11 10.82 4.85
N PRO A 30 8.83 11.95 4.82
CA PRO A 30 9.75 12.25 3.72
C PRO A 30 10.74 11.10 3.48
N GLY A 31 10.98 10.75 2.22
CA GLY A 31 11.84 9.64 1.83
C GLY A 31 11.21 8.26 1.97
N GLY A 32 9.94 8.15 2.39
CA GLY A 32 9.26 6.87 2.57
C GLY A 32 9.20 6.05 1.27
N ALA A 33 8.80 6.68 0.17
CA ALA A 33 8.75 6.03 -1.14
C ALA A 33 10.14 5.58 -1.63
N GLN A 34 11.18 6.40 -1.41
CA GLN A 34 12.56 6.05 -1.76
C GLN A 34 13.07 4.86 -0.92
N ALA A 35 12.80 4.86 0.39
CA ALA A 35 13.21 3.77 1.28
C ALA A 35 12.52 2.45 0.90
N ALA A 36 11.22 2.48 0.60
CA ALA A 36 10.46 1.32 0.12
C ALA A 36 11.00 0.82 -1.24
N ALA A 37 11.28 1.73 -2.19
CA ALA A 37 11.84 1.36 -3.49
C ALA A 37 13.21 0.68 -3.35
N ARG A 38 14.11 1.22 -2.53
CA ARG A 38 15.41 0.59 -2.26
C ARG A 38 15.26 -0.80 -1.64
N ALA A 39 14.31 -0.96 -0.73
CA ALA A 39 14.03 -2.26 -0.10
C ALA A 39 13.49 -3.29 -1.10
N LEU A 40 12.78 -2.85 -2.14
CA LEU A 40 12.23 -3.69 -3.20
C LEU A 40 13.23 -4.03 -4.31
N THR A 41 14.40 -3.39 -4.35
CA THR A 41 15.45 -3.74 -5.31
C THR A 41 15.94 -5.16 -5.04
N GLY A 42 15.81 -6.04 -6.03
CA GLY A 42 16.15 -7.46 -5.89
C GLY A 42 15.12 -8.32 -5.15
N ALA A 43 13.88 -7.83 -5.00
CA ALA A 43 12.79 -8.63 -4.44
C ALA A 43 12.54 -9.89 -5.30
N GLY A 44 12.53 -11.08 -4.66
CA GLY A 44 12.34 -12.35 -5.38
C GLY A 44 10.87 -12.79 -5.46
N SER A 45 10.15 -12.73 -4.33
CA SER A 45 8.74 -13.11 -4.23
C SER A 45 8.00 -12.05 -3.40
N VAL A 46 6.98 -11.46 -4.01
CA VAL A 46 6.20 -10.37 -3.41
C VAL A 46 4.74 -10.80 -3.31
N LEU A 47 4.16 -10.64 -2.12
CA LEU A 47 2.73 -10.75 -1.89
C LEU A 47 2.17 -9.36 -1.62
N ILE A 48 1.26 -8.90 -2.48
CA ILE A 48 0.58 -7.61 -2.34
C ILE A 48 -0.83 -7.86 -1.78
N VAL A 49 -1.14 -7.12 -0.74
CA VAL A 49 -2.45 -7.08 -0.07
C VAL A 49 -3.09 -5.75 -0.37
N THR A 50 -4.29 -5.72 -0.90
CA THR A 50 -4.99 -4.47 -1.22
C THR A 50 -6.49 -4.64 -1.13
N GLY A 51 -7.23 -3.54 -1.20
CA GLY A 51 -8.68 -3.49 -1.22
C GLY A 51 -9.28 -3.22 0.14
N PHE A 52 -10.00 -2.12 0.22
CA PHE A 52 -10.81 -1.72 1.37
C PHE A 52 -12.28 -1.85 0.97
N ILE A 53 -13.09 -2.55 1.77
CA ILE A 53 -14.53 -2.66 1.57
C ILE A 53 -15.19 -1.67 2.52
N VAL A 54 -15.70 -0.57 1.96
CA VAL A 54 -16.23 0.57 2.73
C VAL A 54 -17.66 0.37 3.25
N ALA A 55 -18.38 -0.59 2.66
CA ALA A 55 -19.69 -1.08 3.06
C ALA A 55 -19.95 -2.44 2.39
N GLU A 56 -21.03 -3.10 2.71
CA GLU A 56 -21.42 -4.40 2.14
C GLU A 56 -21.34 -4.38 0.60
N GLY A 57 -20.49 -5.25 0.02
CA GLY A 57 -20.33 -5.37 -1.41
C GLY A 57 -19.74 -4.15 -2.13
N MET A 58 -19.17 -3.19 -1.39
CA MET A 58 -18.62 -1.93 -1.95
C MET A 58 -17.10 -1.86 -1.74
N PRO A 59 -16.29 -2.56 -2.55
CA PRO A 59 -14.86 -2.33 -2.59
C PRO A 59 -14.57 -0.95 -3.22
N GLU A 60 -13.54 -0.26 -2.72
CA GLU A 60 -13.22 1.07 -3.22
C GLU A 60 -12.23 1.07 -4.38
N THR A 61 -12.14 2.23 -5.05
CA THR A 61 -11.23 2.48 -6.18
C THR A 61 -9.80 2.80 -5.75
N ASP A 62 -9.56 3.17 -4.49
CA ASP A 62 -8.19 3.31 -3.96
C ASP A 62 -7.61 1.94 -3.58
N GLY A 63 -6.35 1.74 -3.91
CA GLY A 63 -5.59 0.51 -3.67
C GLY A 63 -5.40 -0.37 -4.89
N PRO A 64 -6.43 -0.88 -5.59
CA PRO A 64 -6.26 -1.79 -6.72
C PRO A 64 -5.41 -1.25 -7.88
N PRO A 65 -5.58 0.00 -8.37
CA PRO A 65 -4.69 0.58 -9.38
C PRO A 65 -3.24 0.63 -8.93
N GLY A 66 -3.00 1.09 -7.69
CA GLY A 66 -1.66 1.15 -7.08
C GLY A 66 -1.01 -0.23 -7.00
N ALA A 67 -1.78 -1.24 -6.60
CA ALA A 67 -1.31 -2.62 -6.52
C ALA A 67 -0.94 -3.19 -7.89
N ALA A 68 -1.74 -2.95 -8.91
CA ALA A 68 -1.48 -3.42 -10.27
C ALA A 68 -0.21 -2.75 -10.86
N VAL A 69 -0.07 -1.45 -10.69
CA VAL A 69 1.08 -0.68 -11.20
C VAL A 69 2.37 -1.08 -10.50
N LEU A 70 2.37 -1.18 -9.17
CA LEU A 70 3.54 -1.62 -8.40
C LEU A 70 3.91 -3.06 -8.74
N GLY A 71 2.93 -3.94 -8.83
CA GLY A 71 3.17 -5.35 -9.18
C GLY A 71 3.76 -5.51 -10.57
N ARG A 72 3.28 -4.75 -11.58
CA ARG A 72 3.84 -4.71 -12.92
C ARG A 72 5.31 -4.28 -12.88
N ALA A 73 5.63 -3.22 -12.17
CA ALA A 73 7.00 -2.75 -12.04
C ALA A 73 7.91 -3.82 -11.44
N LEU A 74 7.48 -4.47 -10.37
CA LEU A 74 8.23 -5.54 -9.71
C LEU A 74 8.40 -6.77 -10.61
N ARG A 75 7.39 -7.17 -11.40
CA ARG A 75 7.51 -8.25 -12.38
C ARG A 75 8.53 -7.92 -13.47
N ARG A 76 8.52 -6.69 -13.98
CA ARG A 76 9.53 -6.23 -14.94
C ARG A 76 10.95 -6.27 -14.39
N MET A 77 11.09 -6.12 -13.07
CA MET A 77 12.35 -6.28 -12.34
C MET A 77 12.69 -7.74 -11.99
N GLY A 78 11.89 -8.72 -12.42
CA GLY A 78 12.12 -10.16 -12.24
C GLY A 78 11.50 -10.77 -10.98
N ALA A 79 10.69 -10.03 -10.21
CA ALA A 79 10.02 -10.59 -9.04
C ALA A 79 8.81 -11.45 -9.44
N ARG A 80 8.58 -12.54 -8.68
CA ARG A 80 7.28 -13.23 -8.69
C ARG A 80 6.31 -12.43 -7.84
N VAL A 81 5.21 -11.97 -8.42
CA VAL A 81 4.19 -11.17 -7.72
C VAL A 81 2.87 -11.90 -7.69
N ARG A 82 2.29 -12.01 -6.51
CA ARG A 82 0.91 -12.49 -6.29
C ARG A 82 0.14 -11.50 -5.43
N TYR A 83 -1.18 -11.61 -5.47
CA TYR A 83 -2.06 -10.68 -4.76
C TYR A 83 -3.08 -11.44 -3.94
N THR A 84 -3.50 -10.85 -2.81
CA THR A 84 -4.59 -11.38 -1.99
C THR A 84 -5.45 -10.25 -1.43
N SER A 85 -6.73 -10.53 -1.31
CA SER A 85 -7.73 -9.63 -0.71
C SER A 85 -8.94 -10.42 -0.23
N ASP A 86 -9.97 -9.72 0.26
CA ASP A 86 -11.30 -10.30 0.40
C ASP A 86 -11.89 -10.63 -0.96
N ALA A 87 -12.71 -11.66 -1.04
CA ALA A 87 -13.31 -12.11 -2.30
C ALA A 87 -14.05 -10.98 -3.04
N ALA A 88 -14.75 -10.11 -2.32
CA ALA A 88 -15.48 -8.99 -2.90
C ALA A 88 -14.57 -7.87 -3.46
N ALA A 89 -13.32 -7.80 -3.02
CA ALA A 89 -12.36 -6.81 -3.51
C ALA A 89 -11.46 -7.35 -4.65
N LEU A 90 -11.56 -8.63 -5.02
CA LEU A 90 -10.78 -9.19 -6.12
C LEU A 90 -11.20 -8.68 -7.50
N PRO A 91 -12.51 -8.54 -7.85
CA PRO A 91 -12.89 -8.11 -9.19
C PRO A 91 -12.30 -6.76 -9.61
N PRO A 92 -12.28 -5.69 -8.79
CA PRO A 92 -11.59 -4.44 -9.13
C PRO A 92 -10.08 -4.62 -9.37
N LEU A 93 -9.40 -5.40 -8.53
CA LEU A 93 -7.98 -5.69 -8.69
C LEU A 93 -7.69 -6.45 -9.98
N GLU A 94 -8.49 -7.47 -10.30
CA GLU A 94 -8.39 -8.20 -11.57
C GLU A 94 -8.68 -7.29 -12.77
N GLY A 95 -9.64 -6.37 -12.64
CA GLY A 95 -9.93 -5.35 -13.65
C GLY A 95 -8.71 -4.47 -13.92
N ALA A 96 -8.06 -3.98 -12.87
CA ALA A 96 -6.84 -3.17 -12.97
C ALA A 96 -5.69 -3.95 -13.62
N LEU A 97 -5.46 -5.20 -13.21
CA LEU A 97 -4.41 -6.05 -13.80
C LEU A 97 -4.66 -6.28 -15.29
N ARG A 98 -5.88 -6.64 -15.68
CA ARG A 98 -6.27 -6.82 -17.10
C ARG A 98 -6.10 -5.54 -17.91
N ALA A 99 -6.42 -4.37 -17.35
CA ALA A 99 -6.25 -3.07 -18.02
C ALA A 99 -4.78 -2.74 -18.33
N LEU A 100 -3.84 -3.32 -17.57
CA LEU A 100 -2.39 -3.23 -17.82
C LEU A 100 -1.82 -4.40 -18.65
N GLY A 101 -2.64 -5.38 -19.04
CA GLY A 101 -2.17 -6.60 -19.69
C GLY A 101 -1.35 -7.53 -18.77
N GLU A 102 -1.56 -7.42 -17.46
CA GLU A 102 -0.83 -8.20 -16.45
C GLU A 102 -1.57 -9.49 -16.08
N PRO A 103 -0.83 -10.55 -15.68
CA PRO A 103 -1.44 -11.78 -15.15
C PRO A 103 -2.27 -11.52 -13.90
N THR A 104 -3.45 -12.16 -13.81
CA THR A 104 -4.36 -12.08 -12.66
C THR A 104 -4.01 -13.16 -11.61
N ASP A 105 -2.77 -13.14 -11.11
CA ASP A 105 -2.30 -14.07 -10.07
C ASP A 105 -2.84 -13.69 -8.69
N VAL A 106 -4.15 -13.68 -8.56
CA VAL A 106 -4.90 -13.28 -7.36
C VAL A 106 -5.51 -14.49 -6.66
N PHE A 107 -5.75 -14.38 -5.36
CA PHE A 107 -6.53 -15.33 -4.59
C PHE A 107 -7.25 -14.66 -3.43
N ALA A 108 -8.42 -15.18 -3.08
CA ALA A 108 -9.15 -14.75 -1.89
C ALA A 108 -8.38 -15.18 -0.62
N TYR A 109 -8.27 -14.27 0.33
CA TYR A 109 -7.70 -14.59 1.64
C TYR A 109 -8.58 -15.64 2.33
N PRO A 110 -8.00 -16.76 2.83
CA PRO A 110 -8.78 -17.85 3.40
C PRO A 110 -9.45 -17.44 4.72
N GLU A 111 -10.41 -18.26 5.13
CA GLU A 111 -11.05 -18.18 6.45
C GLU A 111 -10.24 -18.96 7.49
N GLY A 112 -10.45 -18.63 8.74
CA GLY A 112 -9.89 -19.39 9.86
C GLY A 112 -8.80 -18.64 10.62
N ALA A 113 -8.56 -19.06 11.83
CA ALA A 113 -7.60 -18.44 12.75
C ALA A 113 -6.14 -18.57 12.27
N ASP A 114 -5.83 -19.62 11.52
CA ASP A 114 -4.48 -19.92 11.03
C ASP A 114 -4.20 -19.38 9.62
N ALA A 115 -5.20 -18.73 8.99
CA ALA A 115 -5.13 -18.23 7.62
C ALA A 115 -3.85 -17.45 7.30
N ALA A 116 -3.42 -16.56 8.19
CA ALA A 116 -2.21 -15.78 8.00
C ALA A 116 -0.94 -16.65 7.97
N ALA A 117 -0.86 -17.64 8.84
CA ALA A 117 0.27 -18.57 8.89
C ALA A 117 0.30 -19.49 7.67
N GLU A 118 -0.85 -19.98 7.24
CA GLU A 118 -1.00 -20.83 6.04
C GLU A 118 -0.60 -20.08 4.78
N VAL A 119 -1.10 -18.84 4.59
CA VAL A 119 -0.75 -18.02 3.43
C VAL A 119 0.75 -17.74 3.40
N LEU A 120 1.34 -17.32 4.52
CA LEU A 120 2.78 -17.05 4.60
C LEU A 120 3.63 -18.31 4.37
N ALA A 121 3.18 -19.47 4.84
CA ALA A 121 3.86 -20.75 4.63
C ALA A 121 3.77 -21.21 3.17
N ARG A 122 2.64 -21.01 2.51
CA ARG A 122 2.40 -21.37 1.11
C ARG A 122 3.14 -20.44 0.15
N GLU A 123 2.97 -19.13 0.31
CA GLU A 123 3.50 -18.14 -0.63
C GLU A 123 4.98 -17.85 -0.41
N ARG A 124 5.49 -17.99 0.81
CA ARG A 124 6.86 -17.71 1.23
C ARG A 124 7.40 -16.38 0.68
N PRO A 125 6.68 -15.26 0.85
CA PRO A 125 7.10 -14.01 0.28
C PRO A 125 8.41 -13.54 0.92
N THR A 126 9.27 -12.93 0.10
CA THR A 126 10.41 -12.14 0.60
C THR A 126 9.96 -10.75 1.05
N HIS A 127 8.90 -10.24 0.42
CA HIS A 127 8.29 -8.95 0.70
C HIS A 127 6.77 -9.08 0.78
N LEU A 128 6.18 -8.42 1.78
CA LEU A 128 4.75 -8.33 2.01
C LEU A 128 4.34 -6.87 2.00
N ILE A 129 3.46 -6.48 1.07
CA ILE A 129 3.08 -5.09 0.83
C ILE A 129 1.58 -4.93 1.07
N ALA A 130 1.17 -3.94 1.85
CA ALA A 130 -0.22 -3.51 1.96
C ALA A 130 -0.41 -2.15 1.27
N ILE A 131 -1.47 -2.04 0.46
CA ILE A 131 -1.86 -0.80 -0.22
C ILE A 131 -3.35 -0.62 0.02
N GLU A 132 -3.73 0.44 0.68
CA GLU A 132 -5.11 0.77 1.06
C GLU A 132 -5.84 -0.48 1.59
N ARG A 133 -5.34 -0.96 2.72
CA ARG A 133 -5.94 -2.10 3.40
C ARG A 133 -6.12 -1.77 4.87
N PRO A 134 -7.33 -1.91 5.45
CA PRO A 134 -7.54 -1.60 6.85
C PRO A 134 -6.66 -2.48 7.75
N GLY A 135 -6.09 -1.88 8.77
CA GLY A 135 -5.42 -2.56 9.87
C GLY A 135 -6.22 -2.37 11.16
N ARG A 136 -6.16 -3.34 12.05
CA ARG A 136 -6.86 -3.23 13.35
C ARG A 136 -6.43 -2.00 14.12
N CYS A 137 -7.39 -1.33 14.75
CA CYS A 137 -7.12 -0.27 15.70
C CYS A 137 -6.81 -0.84 17.11
N ARG A 138 -6.67 0.02 18.11
CA ARG A 138 -6.29 -0.39 19.48
C ARG A 138 -7.32 -1.30 20.14
N SER A 139 -8.61 -1.21 19.81
CA SER A 139 -9.65 -2.10 20.33
C SER A 139 -9.65 -3.48 19.68
N GLY A 140 -8.85 -3.70 18.63
CA GLY A 140 -8.85 -4.93 17.83
C GLY A 140 -9.84 -4.90 16.67
N ASP A 141 -10.62 -3.84 16.53
CA ASP A 141 -11.62 -3.64 15.47
C ASP A 141 -10.98 -2.97 14.23
N TYR A 142 -11.66 -3.03 13.10
CA TYR A 142 -11.30 -2.33 11.85
C TYR A 142 -12.28 -1.17 11.68
N LEU A 143 -11.78 0.05 11.81
CA LEU A 143 -12.61 1.25 11.79
C LEU A 143 -12.30 2.07 10.53
N ASN A 144 -13.35 2.57 9.87
CA ASN A 144 -13.18 3.61 8.86
C ASN A 144 -12.85 4.97 9.54
N MET A 145 -12.54 5.99 8.74
CA MET A 145 -12.21 7.33 9.25
C MET A 145 -13.32 8.02 10.02
N ARG A 146 -14.56 7.54 9.93
CA ARG A 146 -15.72 8.01 10.71
C ARG A 146 -15.90 7.25 12.04
N GLY A 147 -15.02 6.28 12.34
CA GLY A 147 -15.08 5.45 13.54
C GLY A 147 -16.17 4.37 13.50
N ILE A 148 -16.65 4.03 12.32
CA ILE A 148 -17.62 2.96 12.09
C ILE A 148 -16.85 1.68 11.79
N SER A 149 -17.25 0.56 12.41
CA SER A 149 -16.65 -0.75 12.14
C SER A 149 -16.93 -1.20 10.71
N VAL A 150 -15.89 -1.73 10.08
CA VAL A 150 -15.92 -2.37 8.77
C VAL A 150 -15.40 -3.81 8.84
N ALA A 151 -15.28 -4.36 10.06
CA ALA A 151 -14.74 -5.70 10.32
C ALA A 151 -15.56 -6.81 9.66
N GLU A 152 -16.87 -6.62 9.53
CA GLU A 152 -17.78 -7.59 8.89
C GLU A 152 -17.38 -7.88 7.43
N TRP A 153 -16.85 -6.87 6.73
CA TRP A 153 -16.53 -6.95 5.30
C TRP A 153 -15.03 -7.09 5.02
N ASN A 154 -14.19 -6.85 6.01
CA ASN A 154 -12.75 -6.84 5.86
C ASN A 154 -12.10 -7.88 6.77
N ARG A 155 -11.60 -8.96 6.18
CA ARG A 155 -10.91 -10.03 6.91
C ARG A 155 -9.58 -9.55 7.53
N PRO A 156 -9.06 -10.25 8.54
CA PRO A 156 -7.87 -9.85 9.29
C PRO A 156 -6.55 -10.12 8.53
N LEU A 157 -6.38 -9.55 7.34
CA LEU A 157 -5.17 -9.72 6.55
C LEU A 157 -3.93 -9.11 7.22
N ASP A 158 -4.14 -8.20 8.16
CA ASP A 158 -3.09 -7.57 8.97
C ASP A 158 -2.38 -8.57 9.91
N GLU A 159 -2.99 -9.73 10.19
CA GLU A 159 -2.32 -10.82 10.94
C GLU A 159 -1.03 -11.28 10.26
N MET A 160 -0.96 -11.28 8.92
CA MET A 160 0.28 -11.60 8.21
C MET A 160 1.41 -10.64 8.57
N PHE A 161 1.11 -9.34 8.66
CA PHE A 161 2.08 -8.30 9.01
C PHE A 161 2.50 -8.40 10.48
N LEU A 162 1.55 -8.66 11.37
CA LEU A 162 1.83 -8.88 12.80
C LEU A 162 2.69 -10.12 13.02
N LEU A 163 2.43 -11.22 12.31
CA LEU A 163 3.25 -12.43 12.35
C LEU A 163 4.67 -12.16 11.82
N ALA A 164 4.81 -11.48 10.70
CA ALA A 164 6.10 -11.09 10.14
C ALA A 164 6.90 -10.24 11.16
N HIS A 165 6.25 -9.22 11.73
CA HIS A 165 6.86 -8.32 12.71
C HIS A 165 7.32 -9.06 13.99
N ARG A 166 6.47 -9.93 14.56
CA ARG A 166 6.81 -10.75 15.74
C ARG A 166 8.04 -11.61 15.47
N ARG A 167 8.11 -12.30 14.33
CA ARG A 167 9.24 -13.16 13.95
C ARG A 167 10.53 -12.40 13.73
N ARG A 168 10.47 -11.21 13.14
CA ARG A 168 11.67 -10.37 12.96
C ARG A 168 12.24 -9.92 14.31
N LYS A 169 11.39 -9.52 15.25
CA LYS A 169 11.81 -9.16 16.62
C LYS A 169 12.48 -10.32 17.35
N GLN A 170 11.95 -11.54 17.24
CA GLN A 170 12.52 -12.75 17.87
C GLN A 170 13.90 -13.12 17.30
N ARG A 171 14.22 -12.72 16.07
CA ARG A 171 15.51 -12.99 15.41
C ARG A 171 16.54 -11.88 15.59
N SER A 172 16.18 -10.76 16.21
CA SER A 172 17.13 -9.69 16.52
C SER A 172 18.18 -10.21 17.51
N PRO A 173 19.51 -9.91 17.31
CA PRO A 173 20.56 -10.30 18.23
C PRO A 173 20.34 -9.81 19.68
N ALA A 174 19.55 -8.73 19.85
CA ALA A 174 19.17 -8.17 21.15
C ALA A 174 17.98 -8.88 21.82
N ALA A 175 17.32 -9.86 21.17
CA ALA A 175 16.22 -10.58 21.78
C ALA A 175 16.72 -11.62 22.80
N PRO A 176 16.09 -11.75 24.00
CA PRO A 176 16.42 -12.81 24.95
C PRO A 176 16.30 -14.18 24.26
N ARG A 177 17.32 -15.02 24.41
CA ARG A 177 17.31 -16.41 23.89
C ARG A 177 16.38 -17.25 24.79
N THR A 178 15.07 -17.06 24.68
CA THR A 178 14.10 -17.99 25.28
C THR A 178 14.14 -19.26 24.44
N GLY A 179 14.43 -20.40 25.09
CA GLY A 179 14.71 -21.69 24.45
C GLY A 179 13.52 -22.36 23.73
N HIS A 180 12.82 -21.64 22.89
CA HIS A 180 11.82 -22.21 21.99
C HIS A 180 12.52 -22.71 20.72
N PRO A 181 12.24 -23.93 20.27
CA PRO A 181 12.85 -24.50 19.08
C PRO A 181 12.63 -23.59 17.87
N ARG A 182 13.63 -23.51 16.98
CA ARG A 182 13.55 -22.85 15.68
C ARG A 182 12.22 -23.25 15.05
N SER A 183 11.30 -22.31 14.89
CA SER A 183 9.92 -22.55 14.51
C SER A 183 9.81 -23.53 13.34
N GLU A 184 9.06 -24.60 13.53
CA GLU A 184 8.76 -25.68 12.59
C GLU A 184 8.15 -25.23 11.25
N LEU A 185 7.80 -23.96 11.10
CA LEU A 185 7.13 -23.41 9.93
C LEU A 185 8.04 -22.99 8.74
N GLY A 186 9.34 -23.29 8.75
CA GLY A 186 10.24 -23.30 7.57
C GLY A 186 10.37 -22.06 6.68
N TRP A 187 9.77 -20.89 7.01
CA TRP A 187 9.85 -19.67 6.19
C TRP A 187 10.52 -18.49 6.91
N ARG A 188 11.19 -17.62 6.16
CA ARG A 188 11.76 -16.37 6.68
C ARG A 188 10.69 -15.30 6.77
N ALA A 189 10.72 -14.48 7.82
CA ALA A 189 9.83 -13.34 7.93
C ALA A 189 10.07 -12.37 6.74
N PRO A 190 9.05 -12.04 5.96
CA PRO A 190 9.18 -11.08 4.85
C PRO A 190 9.50 -9.69 5.39
N LEU A 191 10.14 -8.87 4.55
CA LEU A 191 10.18 -7.43 4.76
C LEU A 191 8.78 -6.87 4.49
N THR A 192 8.31 -5.95 5.33
CA THR A 192 6.96 -5.43 5.27
C THR A 192 6.93 -3.97 4.83
N ILE A 193 6.00 -3.64 3.91
CA ILE A 193 5.77 -2.29 3.42
C ILE A 193 4.27 -1.99 3.58
N GLY A 194 3.93 -0.82 4.11
CA GLY A 194 2.56 -0.32 4.18
C GLY A 194 2.43 0.99 3.41
N ILE A 195 1.34 1.13 2.67
CA ILE A 195 0.99 2.34 1.94
C ILE A 195 -0.43 2.73 2.33
N GLY A 196 -0.61 3.95 2.79
CA GLY A 196 -1.91 4.45 3.26
C GLY A 196 -1.97 5.96 3.26
N ASP A 197 -3.15 6.50 3.53
CA ASP A 197 -3.44 7.93 3.46
C ASP A 197 -4.31 8.46 4.62
N GLY A 198 -5.10 7.58 5.27
CA GLY A 198 -6.05 7.98 6.31
C GLY A 198 -5.59 7.75 7.75
N GLY A 199 -4.66 6.84 7.98
CA GLY A 199 -4.18 6.48 9.32
C GLY A 199 -4.75 5.17 9.88
N ASN A 200 -5.79 4.59 9.27
CA ASN A 200 -6.41 3.34 9.69
C ASN A 200 -5.92 2.10 8.90
N GLU A 201 -4.98 2.27 7.98
CA GLU A 201 -4.44 1.21 7.13
C GLU A 201 -3.28 0.47 7.81
N ILE A 202 -3.00 -0.73 7.31
CA ILE A 202 -1.82 -1.51 7.68
C ILE A 202 -0.56 -0.68 7.43
N GLY A 203 0.30 -0.59 8.44
CA GLY A 203 1.52 0.20 8.40
C GLY A 203 1.46 1.46 9.25
N MET A 204 0.30 2.05 9.42
CA MET A 204 0.12 3.31 10.16
C MET A 204 0.44 3.19 11.66
N GLY A 205 0.53 1.97 12.19
CA GLY A 205 1.09 1.71 13.51
C GLY A 205 2.51 2.24 13.70
N SER A 206 3.28 2.40 12.62
CA SER A 206 4.64 2.96 12.63
C SER A 206 4.67 4.47 12.94
N VAL A 207 3.56 5.18 12.73
CA VAL A 207 3.40 6.63 13.00
C VAL A 207 2.28 6.94 14.01
N ARG A 208 1.81 5.93 14.73
CA ARG A 208 0.68 6.04 15.66
C ARG A 208 0.80 7.16 16.68
N THR A 209 2.00 7.44 17.16
CA THR A 209 2.23 8.53 18.12
C THR A 209 2.01 9.91 17.51
N LEU A 210 2.18 10.05 16.19
CA LEU A 210 1.85 11.27 15.46
C LEU A 210 0.35 11.36 15.23
N LEU A 211 -0.26 10.29 14.70
CA LEU A 211 -1.70 10.20 14.47
C LEU A 211 -2.50 10.50 15.73
N ALA A 212 -2.03 10.05 16.90
CA ALA A 212 -2.69 10.32 18.19
C ALA A 212 -2.73 11.81 18.57
N ARG A 213 -1.97 12.66 17.89
CA ARG A 213 -1.92 14.13 18.13
C ARG A 213 -2.85 14.91 17.21
N GLU A 214 -3.35 14.29 16.12
CA GLU A 214 -4.17 14.98 15.12
C GLU A 214 -5.57 15.26 15.66
N SER A 215 -6.32 14.24 16.06
CA SER A 215 -7.63 14.37 16.66
C SER A 215 -8.00 13.14 17.48
N ARG A 216 -9.03 13.25 18.32
CA ARG A 216 -9.56 12.10 19.07
C ARG A 216 -10.09 11.00 18.13
N MET A 217 -10.68 11.38 17.00
CA MET A 217 -11.19 10.43 16.01
C MET A 217 -10.03 9.68 15.34
N VAL A 218 -9.03 10.37 14.85
CA VAL A 218 -7.82 9.78 14.26
C VAL A 218 -7.11 8.88 15.27
N ALA A 219 -6.94 9.32 16.51
CA ALA A 219 -6.33 8.50 17.58
C ALA A 219 -7.11 7.19 17.85
N ARG A 220 -8.44 7.22 17.72
CA ARG A 220 -9.33 6.05 17.89
C ARG A 220 -9.26 5.10 16.71
N THR A 221 -9.28 5.61 15.49
CA THR A 221 -9.34 4.82 14.25
C THR A 221 -7.96 4.33 13.79
N ALA A 222 -6.88 4.99 14.24
CA ALA A 222 -5.51 4.69 13.84
C ALA A 222 -5.16 3.21 14.01
N SER A 223 -4.63 2.62 12.94
CA SER A 223 -4.12 1.26 12.97
C SER A 223 -2.96 1.12 13.95
N VAL A 224 -2.88 -0.03 14.63
CA VAL A 224 -1.75 -0.39 15.50
C VAL A 224 -0.72 -1.28 14.79
N VAL A 225 -0.92 -1.61 13.54
CA VAL A 225 -0.10 -2.54 12.77
C VAL A 225 1.12 -1.82 12.20
N PRO A 226 2.34 -2.10 12.67
CA PRO A 226 3.54 -1.49 12.15
C PRO A 226 4.08 -2.25 10.94
N VAL A 227 4.94 -1.58 10.18
CA VAL A 227 5.71 -2.16 9.05
C VAL A 227 7.17 -1.70 9.10
N ASP A 228 8.04 -2.34 8.31
CA ASP A 228 9.44 -1.95 8.18
C ASP A 228 9.58 -0.62 7.40
N HIS A 229 8.80 -0.44 6.33
CA HIS A 229 8.76 0.79 5.53
C HIS A 229 7.32 1.26 5.37
N LEU A 230 7.05 2.48 5.80
CA LEU A 230 5.76 3.14 5.64
C LEU A 230 5.87 4.23 4.57
N VAL A 231 4.91 4.23 3.66
CA VAL A 231 4.69 5.31 2.68
C VAL A 231 3.33 5.93 2.97
N VAL A 232 3.33 7.21 3.29
CA VAL A 232 2.12 8.02 3.45
C VAL A 232 1.95 8.86 2.19
N ALA A 233 0.76 8.93 1.64
CA ALA A 233 0.44 9.79 0.50
C ALA A 233 -0.97 10.37 0.66
N GLY A 234 -1.33 11.38 -0.11
CA GLY A 234 -2.68 11.94 -0.10
C GLY A 234 -3.75 11.02 -0.65
N VAL A 235 -3.32 10.01 -1.42
CA VAL A 235 -4.11 8.88 -1.92
C VAL A 235 -3.18 7.67 -1.94
N SER A 236 -3.61 6.52 -1.48
CA SER A 236 -2.75 5.32 -1.39
C SER A 236 -2.22 4.86 -2.75
N ASN A 237 -3.02 4.95 -3.80
CA ASN A 237 -2.55 4.70 -5.17
C ASN A 237 -1.32 5.54 -5.51
N TRP A 238 -1.30 6.83 -5.14
CA TRP A 238 -0.17 7.73 -5.37
C TRP A 238 1.09 7.27 -4.65
N GLY A 239 0.96 6.76 -3.42
CA GLY A 239 2.06 6.19 -2.67
C GLY A 239 2.74 5.04 -3.41
N ALA A 240 1.94 4.14 -4.01
CA ALA A 240 2.43 3.05 -4.85
C ALA A 240 3.13 3.58 -6.13
N TYR A 241 2.55 4.59 -6.79
CA TYR A 241 3.14 5.23 -7.96
C TYR A 241 4.47 5.93 -7.63
N GLY A 242 4.54 6.57 -6.46
CA GLY A 242 5.77 7.17 -5.96
C GLY A 242 6.89 6.15 -5.76
N ILE A 243 6.56 4.96 -5.23
CA ILE A 243 7.54 3.85 -5.15
C ILE A 243 8.01 3.45 -6.55
N VAL A 244 7.09 3.30 -7.51
CA VAL A 244 7.43 2.91 -8.89
C VAL A 244 8.29 3.97 -9.58
N ALA A 245 7.98 5.27 -9.39
CA ALA A 245 8.83 6.36 -9.89
C ALA A 245 10.24 6.32 -9.28
N GLN A 246 10.37 6.02 -7.98
CA GLN A 246 11.67 5.83 -7.33
C GLN A 246 12.41 4.58 -7.84
N LEU A 247 11.70 3.47 -8.10
CA LEU A 247 12.29 2.28 -8.73
C LEU A 247 12.83 2.61 -10.13
N GLY A 248 12.08 3.37 -10.92
CA GLY A 248 12.53 3.86 -12.22
C GLY A 248 13.84 4.66 -12.12
N ARG A 249 13.94 5.56 -11.12
CA ARG A 249 15.19 6.31 -10.85
C ARG A 249 16.36 5.41 -10.47
N ILE A 250 16.10 4.36 -9.67
CA ILE A 250 17.15 3.44 -9.21
C ILE A 250 17.65 2.54 -10.35
N THR A 251 16.74 2.06 -11.19
CA THR A 251 17.06 1.08 -12.26
C THR A 251 17.41 1.73 -13.59
N GLY A 252 17.04 2.97 -13.81
CA GLY A 252 17.13 3.63 -15.12
C GLY A 252 16.02 3.21 -16.10
N GLU A 253 15.01 2.44 -15.64
CA GLU A 253 13.98 1.86 -16.49
C GLU A 253 12.65 2.63 -16.38
N PRO A 254 11.87 2.81 -17.47
CA PRO A 254 10.58 3.47 -17.47
C PRO A 254 9.49 2.56 -16.87
N LEU A 255 9.48 2.39 -15.56
CA LEU A 255 8.57 1.48 -14.84
C LEU A 255 7.19 2.07 -14.58
N LEU A 256 7.07 3.39 -14.49
CA LEU A 256 5.80 4.07 -14.22
C LEU A 256 4.83 3.88 -15.39
N HIS A 257 3.56 3.77 -15.09
CA HIS A 257 2.49 3.74 -16.10
C HIS A 257 2.23 5.15 -16.67
N THR A 258 1.51 5.20 -17.77
CA THR A 258 1.16 6.44 -18.45
C THR A 258 -0.14 7.04 -17.92
N PRO A 259 -0.38 8.37 -18.09
CA PRO A 259 -1.67 8.99 -17.78
C PRO A 259 -2.86 8.32 -18.47
N ALA A 260 -2.70 7.86 -19.71
CA ALA A 260 -3.76 7.14 -20.42
C ALA A 260 -4.04 5.75 -19.81
N GLU A 261 -3.03 5.09 -19.26
CA GLU A 261 -3.21 3.85 -18.49
C GLU A 261 -3.96 4.11 -17.19
N GLU A 262 -3.68 5.22 -16.50
CA GLU A 262 -4.38 5.58 -15.26
C GLU A 262 -5.88 5.71 -15.47
N LEU A 263 -6.31 6.41 -16.53
CA LEU A 263 -7.73 6.53 -16.88
C LEU A 263 -8.37 5.15 -17.08
N ARG A 264 -7.68 4.25 -17.79
CA ARG A 264 -8.17 2.88 -18.01
C ARG A 264 -8.22 2.04 -16.72
N LEU A 265 -7.27 2.23 -15.81
CA LEU A 265 -7.21 1.53 -14.53
C LEU A 265 -8.42 1.87 -13.65
N ILE A 266 -8.70 3.16 -13.46
CA ILE A 266 -9.82 3.64 -12.65
C ILE A 266 -11.15 3.20 -13.26
N ASP A 267 -11.31 3.36 -14.58
CA ASP A 267 -12.51 2.90 -15.31
C ASP A 267 -12.71 1.38 -15.17
N ALA A 268 -11.64 0.58 -15.28
CA ALA A 268 -11.71 -0.86 -15.14
C ALA A 268 -12.11 -1.29 -13.72
N CYS A 269 -11.58 -0.63 -12.68
CA CYS A 269 -11.97 -0.88 -11.29
C CYS A 269 -13.45 -0.56 -11.08
N MET A 270 -13.93 0.60 -11.54
CA MET A 270 -15.32 1.02 -11.45
C MET A 270 -16.25 0.02 -12.17
N LYS A 271 -15.91 -0.38 -13.40
CA LYS A 271 -16.67 -1.36 -14.18
C LYS A 271 -16.72 -2.73 -13.50
N ALA A 272 -15.68 -3.09 -12.78
CA ALA A 272 -15.61 -4.33 -12.01
C ALA A 272 -16.32 -4.26 -10.64
N GLY A 273 -16.99 -3.13 -10.32
CA GLY A 273 -17.82 -2.99 -9.13
C GLY A 273 -17.26 -2.09 -8.05
N ALA A 274 -16.08 -1.50 -8.22
CA ALA A 274 -15.56 -0.55 -7.25
C ALA A 274 -16.38 0.75 -7.20
N VAL A 275 -16.37 1.36 -6.03
CA VAL A 275 -16.96 2.67 -5.76
C VAL A 275 -15.87 3.64 -5.30
N ASP A 276 -16.11 4.93 -5.42
CA ASP A 276 -15.33 5.92 -4.69
C ASP A 276 -15.51 5.73 -3.18
N GLY A 277 -14.41 5.62 -2.43
CA GLY A 277 -14.43 5.29 -1.00
C GLY A 277 -15.15 6.33 -0.13
N ILE A 278 -15.18 7.60 -0.56
CA ILE A 278 -15.81 8.72 0.15
C ILE A 278 -17.27 8.88 -0.26
N THR A 279 -17.56 8.97 -1.59
CA THR A 279 -18.92 9.20 -2.11
C THR A 279 -19.77 7.94 -2.10
N ARG A 280 -19.13 6.75 -2.12
CA ARG A 280 -19.76 5.42 -2.27
C ARG A 280 -20.54 5.27 -3.58
N ARG A 281 -20.20 6.06 -4.58
CA ARG A 281 -20.81 6.02 -5.91
C ARG A 281 -19.91 5.24 -6.86
N ARG A 282 -20.54 4.55 -7.80
CA ARG A 282 -19.83 3.91 -8.91
C ARG A 282 -19.57 4.96 -9.99
N GLU A 283 -18.48 5.68 -9.82
CA GLU A 283 -18.04 6.76 -10.70
C GLU A 283 -16.52 6.68 -10.89
N PRO A 284 -15.95 7.22 -12.00
CA PRO A 284 -14.53 7.13 -12.29
C PRO A 284 -13.73 8.14 -11.46
N THR A 285 -13.83 8.01 -10.15
CA THR A 285 -13.13 8.83 -9.15
C THR A 285 -12.41 7.96 -8.14
N VAL A 286 -11.39 8.51 -7.49
CA VAL A 286 -10.76 7.96 -6.30
C VAL A 286 -10.69 9.08 -5.28
N ASP A 287 -11.24 8.88 -4.09
CA ASP A 287 -11.28 9.88 -3.02
C ASP A 287 -11.86 11.23 -3.44
N THR A 288 -12.96 11.20 -4.19
CA THR A 288 -13.64 12.34 -4.79
C THR A 288 -12.91 13.03 -5.95
N LEU A 289 -11.67 12.64 -6.23
CA LEU A 289 -10.89 13.21 -7.31
C LEU A 289 -11.19 12.48 -8.62
N SER A 290 -11.28 13.24 -9.72
CA SER A 290 -11.53 12.68 -11.06
C SER A 290 -10.34 11.85 -11.54
N ALA A 291 -10.59 10.89 -12.41
CA ALA A 291 -9.55 10.12 -13.07
C ALA A 291 -8.51 11.01 -13.79
N ASP A 292 -8.94 12.17 -14.34
CA ASP A 292 -8.03 13.13 -14.97
C ASP A 292 -7.05 13.75 -13.96
N THR A 293 -7.49 13.99 -12.72
CA THR A 293 -6.59 14.48 -11.64
C THR A 293 -5.52 13.45 -11.33
N HIS A 294 -5.88 12.18 -11.24
CA HIS A 294 -4.92 11.09 -11.02
C HIS A 294 -3.96 10.95 -12.21
N ALA A 295 -4.47 11.03 -13.43
CA ALA A 295 -3.66 11.01 -14.65
C ALA A 295 -2.66 12.19 -14.70
N ALA A 296 -3.06 13.38 -14.27
CA ALA A 296 -2.16 14.54 -14.16
C ALA A 296 -1.05 14.30 -13.13
N LEU A 297 -1.35 13.69 -11.97
CA LEU A 297 -0.32 13.31 -11.00
C LEU A 297 0.67 12.30 -11.58
N VAL A 298 0.19 11.30 -12.31
CA VAL A 298 1.06 10.33 -13.00
C VAL A 298 2.00 11.03 -13.98
N ALA A 299 1.48 12.02 -14.75
CA ALA A 299 2.31 12.82 -15.64
C ALA A 299 3.42 13.58 -14.88
N LEU A 300 3.08 14.20 -13.75
CA LEU A 300 4.04 14.93 -12.91
C LEU A 300 5.10 13.99 -12.29
N LEU A 301 4.69 12.81 -11.82
CA LEU A 301 5.63 11.78 -11.35
C LEU A 301 6.57 11.33 -12.47
N GLY A 302 6.07 11.22 -13.70
CA GLY A 302 6.88 10.89 -14.88
C GLY A 302 7.95 11.94 -15.17
N LEU A 303 7.66 13.23 -15.00
CA LEU A 303 8.64 14.31 -15.16
C LEU A 303 9.76 14.24 -14.12
N SER A 304 9.45 13.77 -12.92
CA SER A 304 10.44 13.65 -11.84
C SER A 304 11.55 12.61 -12.16
N TRP A 305 11.31 11.70 -13.09
CA TRP A 305 12.27 10.71 -13.55
C TRP A 305 13.23 11.27 -14.63
N GLY A 306 12.76 12.13 -15.56
CA GLY A 306 13.49 12.58 -16.74
C GLY A 306 14.64 13.56 -16.48
N ASP A 307 14.67 14.24 -15.34
CA ASP A 307 15.62 15.33 -15.09
C ASP A 307 16.98 14.84 -14.52
N PHE A 308 17.06 13.60 -14.06
CA PHE A 308 18.29 13.02 -13.50
C PHE A 308 19.14 12.29 -14.54
N SER A 309 18.53 11.71 -15.58
CA SER A 309 19.29 11.04 -16.67
C SER A 309 20.10 12.03 -17.49
N ARG A 310 19.65 13.30 -17.63
CA ARG A 310 20.35 14.34 -18.38
C ARG A 310 21.51 15.01 -17.64
N ARG A 311 21.65 14.82 -16.33
CA ARG A 311 22.75 15.40 -15.55
C ARG A 311 24.01 14.56 -15.55
N GLY A 312 23.95 13.26 -15.90
CA GLY A 312 25.10 12.38 -16.04
C GLY A 312 25.89 12.56 -17.34
N GLU A 313 25.31 13.24 -18.34
CA GLU A 313 25.97 13.45 -19.65
C GLU A 313 26.68 14.83 -19.80
N ARG A 314 26.73 15.63 -18.72
CA ARG A 314 27.35 16.97 -18.71
C ARG A 314 28.49 17.13 -17.70
N SER A 315 29.26 16.06 -17.47
CA SER A 315 30.52 16.16 -16.70
C SER A 315 31.66 15.46 -17.41
#